data_616104382c4c5a62587db9ea305608c8
#
_entry.id   616104382c4c5a62587db9ea305608c8
#
_cell.length_a   1.000
_cell.length_b   1.000
_cell.length_c   1.000
_cell.angle_alpha   90.00
_cell.angle_beta   90.00
_cell.angle_gamma   90.00
#
_symmetry.space_group_name_H-M   'P 1'
#
loop_
_entity.id
_entity.type
_entity.pdbx_description
1 polymer ?
#
loop_
_entity_poly.entity_id
_entity_poly.type
_entity_poly.pdbx_seq_one_letter_code
_entity_poly.pdbx_strand_id
1 'polypeptide(L)'
;MKINLSNFETSDVSLFDVSIVQRDVGGGKTEKEDIDCLEEYPTAKSLIISGLNQECFEYLIKHYGSQFEAISFWKNKSVSDLSPLEDLTNVKFIHFFFNQKATDLWNMERNEKLSGLSIYDFSKLHSVVKVATAPYLNYFSIGNRVWPKMEIESLKPLIHSQITHFGWWGAKILDNDYLCLADSRIKKLDMFIR
;
A
#
# COMPACT_ATOMS: atom_id res chain seq x y z
N MET A 1 -16.25 -10.53 0.78
CA MET A 1 -15.24 -9.56 1.26
C MET A 1 -15.93 -8.23 1.55
N LYS A 2 -15.71 -7.65 2.72
CA LYS A 2 -16.27 -6.34 3.13
C LYS A 2 -15.43 -5.17 2.57
N ILE A 3 -14.15 -5.41 2.32
CA ILE A 3 -13.23 -4.39 1.75
C ILE A 3 -13.52 -4.18 0.27
N ASN A 4 -13.58 -2.91 -0.13
CA ASN A 4 -13.80 -2.46 -1.50
C ASN A 4 -13.10 -1.11 -1.73
N LEU A 5 -13.18 -0.56 -2.94
CA LEU A 5 -12.50 0.67 -3.33
C LEU A 5 -12.83 1.88 -2.45
N SER A 6 -14.03 1.93 -1.85
CA SER A 6 -14.44 3.08 -1.02
C SER A 6 -13.94 3.03 0.42
N ASN A 7 -13.44 1.88 0.88
CA ASN A 7 -13.07 1.69 2.28
C ASN A 7 -11.76 0.94 2.53
N PHE A 8 -10.98 0.60 1.50
CA PHE A 8 -9.74 -0.19 1.69
C PHE A 8 -8.64 0.57 2.44
N GLU A 9 -8.69 1.89 2.45
CA GLU A 9 -7.78 2.76 3.21
C GLU A 9 -8.18 2.84 4.69
N THR A 10 -8.23 1.71 5.37
CA THR A 10 -8.72 1.62 6.74
C THR A 10 -7.79 0.85 7.66
N SER A 11 -7.82 1.20 8.94
CA SER A 11 -7.26 0.43 10.05
C SER A 11 -8.34 -0.19 10.95
N ASP A 12 -9.60 -0.14 10.54
CA ASP A 12 -10.70 -0.79 11.25
C ASP A 12 -10.65 -2.30 11.02
N VAL A 13 -10.14 -3.01 12.03
CA VAL A 13 -9.95 -4.47 12.01
C VAL A 13 -11.26 -5.25 11.77
N SER A 14 -12.42 -4.67 12.09
CA SER A 14 -13.72 -5.32 11.95
C SER A 14 -14.16 -5.50 10.49
N LEU A 15 -13.52 -4.78 9.57
CA LEU A 15 -13.80 -4.85 8.14
C LEU A 15 -13.02 -5.98 7.44
N PHE A 16 -11.98 -6.51 8.08
CA PHE A 16 -11.16 -7.58 7.52
C PHE A 16 -11.67 -8.95 7.93
N ASP A 17 -11.44 -9.96 7.09
CA ASP A 17 -11.79 -11.34 7.40
C ASP A 17 -10.84 -11.90 8.47
N VAL A 18 -9.55 -11.50 8.42
CA VAL A 18 -8.54 -11.83 9.42
C VAL A 18 -7.77 -10.60 9.84
N SER A 19 -7.44 -10.52 11.13
CA SER A 19 -6.67 -9.42 11.72
C SER A 19 -5.54 -9.98 12.61
N ILE A 20 -4.29 -9.70 12.23
CA ILE A 20 -3.07 -9.99 13.01
C ILE A 20 -2.44 -8.64 13.36
N VAL A 21 -3.04 -7.93 14.32
CA VAL A 21 -2.66 -6.57 14.66
C VAL A 21 -2.32 -6.44 16.14
N GLN A 22 -1.10 -5.99 16.40
CA GLN A 22 -0.66 -5.60 17.74
C GLN A 22 -0.81 -4.08 17.90
N ARG A 23 -1.56 -3.65 18.92
CA ARG A 23 -1.94 -2.24 19.12
C ARG A 23 -0.89 -1.41 19.86
N ASP A 24 0.38 -1.79 19.83
CA ASP A 24 1.42 -0.93 20.37
C ASP A 24 1.74 0.25 19.43
N VAL A 25 2.55 1.21 19.92
CA VAL A 25 2.91 2.42 19.17
C VAL A 25 3.66 2.07 17.88
N GLY A 26 4.47 1.02 17.89
CA GLY A 26 5.31 0.60 16.75
C GLY A 26 4.70 -0.46 15.85
N GLY A 27 3.49 -0.96 16.16
CA GLY A 27 2.85 -2.07 15.43
C GLY A 27 3.19 -3.45 15.96
N GLY A 28 4.00 -3.55 17.03
CA GLY A 28 4.41 -4.81 17.66
C GLY A 28 5.43 -5.60 16.86
N LYS A 29 5.44 -6.91 17.10
CA LYS A 29 6.25 -7.89 16.40
C LYS A 29 5.39 -9.10 16.05
N THR A 30 5.32 -9.44 14.78
CA THR A 30 4.62 -10.61 14.27
C THR A 30 5.65 -11.62 13.78
N GLU A 31 5.60 -12.82 14.31
CA GLU A 31 6.46 -13.95 13.95
C GLU A 31 5.76 -14.87 12.94
N LYS A 32 6.50 -15.87 12.42
CA LYS A 32 5.95 -16.83 11.45
C LYS A 32 4.81 -17.66 12.05
N GLU A 33 4.93 -18.05 13.32
CA GLU A 33 3.91 -18.80 14.06
C GLU A 33 2.59 -18.02 14.19
N ASP A 34 2.67 -16.67 14.30
CA ASP A 34 1.48 -15.83 14.28
C ASP A 34 0.83 -15.80 12.89
N ILE A 35 1.64 -15.85 11.82
CA ILE A 35 1.16 -15.87 10.44
C ILE A 35 0.51 -17.21 10.11
N ASP A 36 1.03 -18.30 10.65
CA ASP A 36 0.52 -19.66 10.40
C ASP A 36 -0.91 -19.87 10.91
N CYS A 37 -1.43 -19.00 11.79
CA CYS A 37 -2.86 -19.00 12.13
C CYS A 37 -3.76 -18.81 10.90
N LEU A 38 -3.22 -18.30 9.77
CA LEU A 38 -3.96 -18.16 8.51
C LEU A 38 -4.42 -19.50 7.92
N GLU A 39 -3.80 -20.61 8.29
CA GLU A 39 -4.25 -21.96 7.92
C GLU A 39 -5.68 -22.25 8.41
N GLU A 40 -6.08 -21.64 9.52
CA GLU A 40 -7.44 -21.78 10.07
C GLU A 40 -8.49 -20.99 9.27
N TYR A 41 -8.05 -20.11 8.36
CA TYR A 41 -8.90 -19.19 7.59
C TYR A 41 -8.73 -19.34 6.07
N PRO A 42 -8.85 -20.53 5.49
CA PRO A 42 -8.51 -20.78 4.08
C PRO A 42 -9.40 -20.03 3.07
N THR A 43 -10.55 -19.54 3.51
CA THR A 43 -11.51 -18.81 2.66
C THR A 43 -11.43 -17.28 2.83
N ALA A 44 -10.61 -16.80 3.76
CA ALA A 44 -10.43 -15.36 4.00
C ALA A 44 -9.89 -14.67 2.76
N LYS A 45 -10.45 -13.50 2.42
CA LYS A 45 -10.06 -12.68 1.26
C LYS A 45 -9.42 -11.36 1.63
N SER A 46 -9.53 -10.97 2.89
CA SER A 46 -8.96 -9.70 3.37
C SER A 46 -8.22 -9.87 4.68
N LEU A 47 -7.02 -9.27 4.74
CA LEU A 47 -6.10 -9.32 5.86
C LEU A 47 -5.67 -7.92 6.27
N ILE A 48 -5.65 -7.66 7.59
CA ILE A 48 -4.88 -6.57 8.16
C ILE A 48 -3.80 -7.14 9.08
N ILE A 49 -2.55 -6.70 8.90
CA ILE A 49 -1.41 -7.23 9.64
C ILE A 49 -0.42 -6.13 10.03
N SER A 50 0.15 -6.24 11.23
CA SER A 50 1.15 -5.31 11.75
C SER A 50 2.44 -6.01 12.17
N GLY A 51 3.50 -5.23 12.42
CA GLY A 51 4.70 -5.69 13.11
C GLY A 51 5.60 -6.65 12.34
N LEU A 52 5.41 -6.79 11.03
CA LEU A 52 6.27 -7.62 10.20
C LEU A 52 7.69 -7.04 10.11
N ASN A 53 8.70 -7.90 10.24
CA ASN A 53 10.03 -7.69 9.72
C ASN A 53 10.11 -8.17 8.26
N GLN A 54 11.27 -8.04 7.61
CA GLN A 54 11.44 -8.44 6.20
C GLN A 54 11.18 -9.93 5.99
N GLU A 55 11.74 -10.78 6.84
CA GLU A 55 11.61 -12.24 6.73
C GLU A 55 10.15 -12.71 6.87
N CYS A 56 9.42 -12.17 7.85
CA CYS A 56 8.02 -12.49 8.05
C CYS A 56 7.12 -11.92 6.93
N PHE A 57 7.50 -10.77 6.35
CA PHE A 57 6.81 -10.21 5.18
C PHE A 57 6.95 -11.13 3.95
N GLU A 58 8.16 -11.58 3.63
CA GLU A 58 8.41 -12.53 2.55
C GLU A 58 7.71 -13.86 2.80
N TYR A 59 7.75 -14.36 4.04
CA TYR A 59 7.05 -15.57 4.45
C TYR A 59 5.54 -15.48 4.20
N LEU A 60 4.91 -14.40 4.65
CA LEU A 60 3.48 -14.15 4.44
C LEU A 60 3.13 -14.17 2.95
N ILE A 61 3.88 -13.42 2.13
CA ILE A 61 3.59 -13.31 0.70
C ILE A 61 3.73 -14.67 0.02
N LYS A 62 4.81 -15.38 0.31
CA LYS A 62 5.12 -16.68 -0.31
C LYS A 62 4.09 -17.76 0.02
N HIS A 63 3.66 -17.85 1.28
CA HIS A 63 2.83 -18.97 1.75
C HIS A 63 1.33 -18.68 1.69
N TYR A 64 0.93 -17.42 1.90
CA TYR A 64 -0.48 -17.04 2.05
C TYR A 64 -0.93 -15.92 1.08
N GLY A 65 0.00 -15.24 0.42
CA GLY A 65 -0.31 -14.05 -0.39
C GLY A 65 -1.33 -14.30 -1.50
N SER A 66 -1.32 -15.47 -2.14
CA SER A 66 -2.25 -15.82 -3.22
C SER A 66 -3.71 -15.92 -2.79
N GLN A 67 -3.97 -16.07 -1.49
CA GLN A 67 -5.30 -16.19 -0.92
C GLN A 67 -6.06 -14.86 -0.93
N PHE A 68 -5.35 -13.74 -0.73
CA PHE A 68 -5.95 -12.45 -0.43
C PHE A 68 -6.27 -11.60 -1.66
N GLU A 69 -7.40 -10.92 -1.58
CA GLU A 69 -7.83 -9.89 -2.54
C GLU A 69 -7.61 -8.47 -1.98
N ALA A 70 -7.49 -8.32 -0.66
CA ALA A 70 -7.16 -7.06 0.00
C ALA A 70 -6.21 -7.28 1.18
N ILE A 71 -5.14 -6.47 1.25
CA ILE A 71 -4.19 -6.51 2.37
C ILE A 71 -3.94 -5.09 2.87
N SER A 72 -4.07 -4.89 4.19
CA SER A 72 -3.61 -3.68 4.88
C SER A 72 -2.36 -4.01 5.69
N PHE A 73 -1.23 -3.45 5.28
CA PHE A 73 0.04 -3.50 6.00
C PHE A 73 0.10 -2.31 6.98
N TRP A 74 -0.42 -2.52 8.18
CA TRP A 74 -0.53 -1.48 9.19
C TRP A 74 0.69 -1.48 10.11
N LYS A 75 1.47 -0.38 10.12
CA LYS A 75 2.68 -0.23 10.95
C LYS A 75 3.74 -1.35 10.78
N ASN A 76 4.04 -1.71 9.56
CA ASN A 76 5.13 -2.62 9.23
C ASN A 76 6.42 -1.84 8.95
N LYS A 77 6.92 -1.16 10.00
CA LYS A 77 7.99 -0.15 9.94
C LYS A 77 9.35 -0.67 9.47
N SER A 78 9.58 -1.98 9.59
CA SER A 78 10.90 -2.61 9.37
C SER A 78 11.03 -3.29 8.00
N VAL A 79 9.96 -3.40 7.24
CA VAL A 79 9.98 -3.94 5.87
C VAL A 79 10.69 -2.95 4.96
N SER A 80 11.74 -3.38 4.29
CA SER A 80 12.58 -2.53 3.43
C SER A 80 12.45 -2.86 1.94
N ASP A 81 12.31 -4.14 1.60
CA ASP A 81 12.13 -4.62 0.24
C ASP A 81 10.66 -5.00 0.02
N LEU A 82 10.00 -4.30 -0.90
CA LEU A 82 8.61 -4.55 -1.27
C LEU A 82 8.48 -5.43 -2.52
N SER A 83 9.59 -5.88 -3.12
CA SER A 83 9.56 -6.71 -4.34
C SER A 83 8.75 -8.00 -4.22
N PRO A 84 8.62 -8.67 -3.05
CA PRO A 84 7.75 -9.84 -2.93
C PRO A 84 6.28 -9.60 -3.30
N LEU A 85 5.82 -8.35 -3.26
CA LEU A 85 4.45 -8.00 -3.66
C LEU A 85 4.17 -8.23 -5.16
N GLU A 86 5.20 -8.41 -5.98
CA GLU A 86 5.05 -8.81 -7.40
C GLU A 86 4.31 -10.15 -7.54
N ASP A 87 4.37 -11.01 -6.53
CA ASP A 87 3.73 -12.32 -6.54
C ASP A 87 2.24 -12.28 -6.11
N LEU A 88 1.73 -11.14 -5.68
CA LEU A 88 0.32 -10.96 -5.29
C LEU A 88 -0.60 -10.79 -6.51
N THR A 89 -0.73 -11.83 -7.35
CA THR A 89 -1.52 -11.77 -8.61
C THR A 89 -3.04 -11.69 -8.38
N ASN A 90 -3.53 -11.99 -7.19
CA ASN A 90 -4.96 -11.94 -6.85
C ASN A 90 -5.40 -10.67 -6.13
N VAL A 91 -4.43 -9.88 -5.66
CA VAL A 91 -4.73 -8.69 -4.86
C VAL A 91 -5.40 -7.60 -5.69
N LYS A 92 -6.46 -7.02 -5.14
CA LYS A 92 -7.20 -5.88 -5.71
C LYS A 92 -6.90 -4.58 -4.98
N PHE A 93 -6.66 -4.67 -3.67
CA PHE A 93 -6.44 -3.51 -2.82
C PHE A 93 -5.26 -3.73 -1.89
N ILE A 94 -4.31 -2.79 -1.90
CA ILE A 94 -3.20 -2.74 -0.95
C ILE A 94 -3.22 -1.39 -0.25
N HIS A 95 -3.23 -1.45 1.08
CA HIS A 95 -3.09 -0.28 1.95
C HIS A 95 -1.84 -0.40 2.79
N PHE A 96 -0.96 0.60 2.72
CA PHE A 96 0.17 0.75 3.63
C PHE A 96 0.00 1.95 4.54
N PHE A 97 0.21 1.72 5.82
CA PHE A 97 0.29 2.79 6.81
C PHE A 97 1.55 2.62 7.66
N PHE A 98 2.42 3.62 7.64
CA PHE A 98 3.64 3.74 8.42
C PHE A 98 4.72 2.71 8.10
N ASN A 99 5.71 3.14 7.32
CA ASN A 99 6.93 2.40 7.03
C ASN A 99 8.14 3.33 7.10
N GLN A 100 9.26 2.84 7.65
CA GLN A 100 10.46 3.65 7.89
C GLN A 100 11.69 3.15 7.12
N LYS A 101 11.57 2.13 6.29
CA LYS A 101 12.70 1.47 5.65
C LYS A 101 12.61 1.41 4.13
N ALA A 102 11.45 1.17 3.57
CA ALA A 102 11.28 1.06 2.12
C ALA A 102 11.62 2.38 1.43
N THR A 103 12.51 2.32 0.46
CA THR A 103 12.95 3.45 -0.37
C THR A 103 12.25 3.45 -1.72
N ASP A 104 11.81 2.28 -2.17
CA ASP A 104 11.23 2.04 -3.48
C ASP A 104 9.93 1.25 -3.39
N LEU A 105 9.06 1.44 -4.38
CA LEU A 105 7.94 0.56 -4.65
C LEU A 105 8.42 -0.62 -5.51
N TRP A 106 7.58 -1.66 -5.61
CA TRP A 106 7.84 -2.85 -6.44
C TRP A 106 7.39 -2.63 -7.88
N ASN A 107 7.81 -3.50 -8.79
CA ASN A 107 7.27 -3.55 -10.16
C ASN A 107 5.86 -4.17 -10.12
N MET A 108 4.85 -3.43 -10.58
CA MET A 108 3.45 -3.83 -10.47
C MET A 108 2.90 -4.50 -11.73
N GLU A 109 3.74 -4.80 -12.73
CA GLU A 109 3.29 -5.40 -14.01
C GLU A 109 2.52 -6.71 -13.84
N ARG A 110 2.92 -7.52 -12.85
CA ARG A 110 2.29 -8.82 -12.57
C ARG A 110 1.03 -8.72 -11.70
N ASN A 111 0.76 -7.56 -11.11
CA ASN A 111 -0.41 -7.36 -10.26
C ASN A 111 -1.63 -6.97 -11.10
N GLU A 112 -2.07 -7.85 -11.99
CA GLU A 112 -3.12 -7.58 -12.99
C GLU A 112 -4.50 -7.27 -12.40
N LYS A 113 -4.73 -7.55 -11.12
CA LYS A 113 -6.00 -7.26 -10.44
C LYS A 113 -5.91 -6.05 -9.52
N LEU A 114 -4.71 -5.48 -9.32
CA LEU A 114 -4.51 -4.36 -8.44
C LEU A 114 -5.22 -3.11 -8.99
N SER A 115 -6.28 -2.71 -8.32
CA SER A 115 -7.12 -1.57 -8.69
C SER A 115 -7.03 -0.39 -7.73
N GLY A 116 -6.63 -0.63 -6.48
CA GLY A 116 -6.44 0.40 -5.47
C GLY A 116 -5.15 0.21 -4.67
N LEU A 117 -4.35 1.27 -4.59
CA LEU A 117 -3.13 1.34 -3.80
C LEU A 117 -3.12 2.61 -2.96
N SER A 118 -2.84 2.48 -1.67
CA SER A 118 -2.61 3.65 -0.82
C SER A 118 -1.36 3.48 0.02
N ILE A 119 -0.58 4.57 0.14
CA ILE A 119 0.73 4.60 0.79
C ILE A 119 0.82 5.82 1.69
N TYR A 120 0.80 5.61 3.00
CA TYR A 120 0.84 6.68 3.98
C TYR A 120 2.00 6.54 4.94
N ASP A 121 2.61 7.71 5.28
CA ASP A 121 3.68 7.83 6.27
C ASP A 121 4.90 6.95 5.98
N PHE A 122 5.35 6.94 4.72
CA PHE A 122 6.62 6.35 4.32
C PHE A 122 7.74 7.37 4.40
N SER A 123 8.66 7.20 5.35
CA SER A 123 9.67 8.22 5.65
C SER A 123 10.86 8.26 4.67
N LYS A 124 11.02 7.24 3.83
CA LYS A 124 12.16 7.10 2.91
C LYS A 124 11.77 6.91 1.44
N LEU A 125 10.49 6.84 1.14
CA LEU A 125 10.02 6.73 -0.23
C LEU A 125 10.02 8.13 -0.87
N HIS A 126 10.75 8.29 -1.99
CA HIS A 126 10.85 9.55 -2.73
C HIS A 126 10.35 9.44 -4.17
N SER A 127 10.14 8.24 -4.69
CA SER A 127 9.75 8.04 -6.08
C SER A 127 8.45 7.24 -6.21
N VAL A 128 7.61 7.66 -7.16
CA VAL A 128 6.37 6.96 -7.55
C VAL A 128 6.47 6.36 -8.96
N VAL A 129 7.67 6.27 -9.53
CA VAL A 129 7.89 5.80 -10.91
C VAL A 129 7.31 4.40 -11.14
N LYS A 130 7.39 3.52 -10.16
CA LYS A 130 6.87 2.14 -10.25
C LYS A 130 5.34 2.06 -10.32
N VAL A 131 4.64 3.10 -9.90
CA VAL A 131 3.16 3.15 -10.02
C VAL A 131 2.71 3.12 -11.48
N ALA A 132 3.51 3.67 -12.39
CA ALA A 132 3.23 3.63 -13.82
C ALA A 132 3.30 2.23 -14.45
N THR A 133 3.93 1.25 -13.78
CA THR A 133 4.00 -0.14 -14.27
C THR A 133 2.72 -0.94 -14.00
N ALA A 134 1.82 -0.45 -13.14
CA ALA A 134 0.59 -1.14 -12.80
C ALA A 134 -0.42 -1.09 -13.95
N PRO A 135 -0.84 -2.26 -14.54
CA PRO A 135 -1.64 -2.26 -15.75
C PRO A 135 -3.10 -1.84 -15.54
N TYR A 136 -3.64 -2.02 -14.33
CA TYR A 136 -5.06 -1.78 -14.03
C TYR A 136 -5.30 -0.92 -12.78
N LEU A 137 -4.26 -0.31 -12.22
CA LEU A 137 -4.39 0.56 -11.05
C LEU A 137 -5.14 1.84 -11.42
N ASN A 138 -6.33 1.99 -10.91
CA ASN A 138 -7.16 3.16 -11.20
C ASN A 138 -7.30 4.13 -10.01
N TYR A 139 -7.03 3.67 -8.79
CA TYR A 139 -7.00 4.49 -7.58
C TYR A 139 -5.61 4.44 -6.95
N PHE A 140 -4.99 5.59 -6.80
CA PHE A 140 -3.74 5.73 -6.06
C PHE A 140 -3.84 6.88 -5.06
N SER A 141 -3.43 6.63 -3.83
CA SER A 141 -3.39 7.65 -2.79
C SER A 141 -2.05 7.60 -2.06
N ILE A 142 -1.47 8.78 -1.80
CA ILE A 142 -0.16 8.87 -1.17
C ILE A 142 -0.07 10.12 -0.29
N GLY A 143 0.67 10.04 0.80
CA GLY A 143 0.98 11.19 1.63
C GLY A 143 1.15 10.90 3.11
N ASN A 144 0.84 11.90 3.93
CA ASN A 144 1.04 11.85 5.38
C ASN A 144 -0.30 11.87 6.11
N ARG A 145 -0.52 10.91 6.99
CA ARG A 145 -1.66 10.88 7.90
C ARG A 145 -1.29 11.40 9.30
N VAL A 146 -0.11 11.03 9.78
CA VAL A 146 0.34 11.35 11.14
C VAL A 146 1.63 12.16 11.13
N TRP A 147 2.63 11.77 10.34
CA TRP A 147 3.95 12.43 10.31
C TRP A 147 4.18 13.15 8.98
N PRO A 148 4.32 14.50 8.98
CA PRO A 148 4.51 15.29 7.78
C PRO A 148 5.99 15.25 7.34
N LYS A 149 6.47 14.13 6.80
CA LYS A 149 7.88 13.98 6.37
C LYS A 149 8.05 13.35 4.99
N MET A 150 6.96 12.92 4.34
CA MET A 150 7.08 12.33 3.02
C MET A 150 7.37 13.43 1.99
N GLU A 151 8.42 13.24 1.22
CA GLU A 151 8.81 14.10 0.12
C GLU A 151 8.92 13.25 -1.14
N ILE A 152 8.17 13.62 -2.18
CA ILE A 152 8.18 12.91 -3.46
C ILE A 152 8.88 13.79 -4.49
N GLU A 153 9.79 13.22 -5.25
CA GLU A 153 10.60 13.94 -6.25
C GLU A 153 9.74 14.61 -7.31
N SER A 154 8.79 13.85 -7.88
CA SER A 154 7.91 14.33 -8.96
C SER A 154 6.66 13.49 -9.10
N LEU A 155 5.56 14.11 -9.55
CA LEU A 155 4.33 13.43 -9.97
C LEU A 155 4.30 13.08 -11.47
N LYS A 156 5.30 13.48 -12.26
CA LYS A 156 5.38 13.22 -13.71
C LYS A 156 5.22 11.75 -14.09
N PRO A 157 5.72 10.76 -13.32
CA PRO A 157 5.46 9.36 -13.64
C PRO A 157 3.98 8.99 -13.73
N LEU A 158 3.10 9.71 -13.02
CA LEU A 158 1.65 9.44 -13.04
C LEU A 158 0.99 9.80 -14.38
N ILE A 159 1.62 10.64 -15.23
CA ILE A 159 1.10 11.00 -16.56
C ILE A 159 0.88 9.74 -17.41
N HIS A 160 1.77 8.75 -17.29
CA HIS A 160 1.75 7.52 -18.08
C HIS A 160 1.01 6.37 -17.38
N SER A 161 0.44 6.60 -16.21
CA SER A 161 -0.29 5.59 -15.44
C SER A 161 -1.72 5.39 -15.92
N GLN A 162 -2.38 4.33 -15.43
CA GLN A 162 -3.81 4.08 -15.65
C GLN A 162 -4.71 4.76 -14.61
N ILE A 163 -4.14 5.55 -13.70
CA ILE A 163 -4.84 6.15 -12.56
C ILE A 163 -5.89 7.15 -13.06
N THR A 164 -7.10 6.98 -12.57
CA THR A 164 -8.22 7.90 -12.81
C THR A 164 -8.67 8.66 -11.57
N HIS A 165 -8.28 8.16 -10.38
CA HIS A 165 -8.53 8.79 -9.11
C HIS A 165 -7.23 8.87 -8.30
N PHE A 166 -6.80 10.08 -7.99
CA PHE A 166 -5.56 10.33 -7.23
C PHE A 166 -5.86 11.07 -5.94
N GLY A 167 -5.39 10.51 -4.82
CA GLY A 167 -5.43 11.12 -3.49
C GLY A 167 -4.06 11.65 -3.08
N TRP A 168 -4.00 12.96 -2.80
CA TRP A 168 -2.80 13.62 -2.30
C TRP A 168 -2.99 14.16 -0.88
N TRP A 169 -2.19 13.68 0.07
CA TRP A 169 -2.37 13.97 1.49
C TRP A 169 -1.14 14.63 2.11
N GLY A 170 -0.84 15.86 1.65
CA GLY A 170 0.13 16.75 2.30
C GLY A 170 1.60 16.30 2.27
N ALA A 171 2.01 15.39 1.39
CA ALA A 171 3.41 15.17 1.11
C ALA A 171 3.96 16.34 0.28
N LYS A 172 5.26 16.61 0.36
CA LYS A 172 5.90 17.66 -0.42
C LYS A 172 6.32 17.12 -1.78
N ILE A 173 6.06 17.87 -2.86
CA ILE A 173 6.59 17.58 -4.20
C ILE A 173 7.82 18.47 -4.40
N LEU A 174 8.97 17.85 -4.68
CA LEU A 174 10.24 18.55 -4.71
C LEU A 174 10.40 19.42 -5.95
N ASP A 175 9.88 18.97 -7.11
CA ASP A 175 9.92 19.77 -8.35
C ASP A 175 8.81 20.82 -8.44
N ASN A 176 7.87 20.86 -7.47
CA ASN A 176 6.72 21.77 -7.42
C ASN A 176 5.84 21.77 -8.69
N ASP A 177 5.95 20.74 -9.54
CA ASP A 177 5.19 20.63 -10.78
C ASP A 177 3.91 19.82 -10.58
N TYR A 178 2.89 20.45 -10.00
CA TYR A 178 1.56 19.85 -9.85
C TYR A 178 0.74 19.90 -11.16
N LEU A 179 1.09 20.84 -12.07
CA LEU A 179 0.36 21.03 -13.32
C LEU A 179 0.58 19.87 -14.30
N CYS A 180 1.65 19.10 -14.14
CA CYS A 180 1.89 17.90 -14.94
C CYS A 180 0.72 16.91 -14.91
N LEU A 181 -0.10 16.91 -13.84
CA LEU A 181 -1.27 16.03 -13.74
C LEU A 181 -2.38 16.38 -14.74
N ALA A 182 -2.38 17.58 -15.33
CA ALA A 182 -3.34 17.95 -16.38
C ALA A 182 -3.21 17.08 -17.64
N ASP A 183 -2.01 16.54 -17.89
CA ASP A 183 -1.73 15.67 -19.04
C ASP A 183 -1.97 14.19 -18.73
N SER A 184 -2.45 13.87 -17.52
CA SER A 184 -2.71 12.50 -17.06
C SER A 184 -4.14 12.04 -17.35
N ARG A 185 -4.43 10.77 -17.03
CA ARG A 185 -5.79 10.21 -17.06
C ARG A 185 -6.63 10.51 -15.81
N ILE A 186 -6.09 11.26 -14.85
CA ILE A 186 -6.74 11.56 -13.57
C ILE A 186 -7.98 12.41 -13.80
N LYS A 187 -9.15 11.89 -13.42
CA LYS A 187 -10.47 12.56 -13.51
C LYS A 187 -10.94 13.06 -12.15
N LYS A 188 -10.47 12.44 -11.08
CA LYS A 188 -10.77 12.81 -9.71
C LYS A 188 -9.48 13.02 -8.92
N LEU A 189 -9.34 14.21 -8.34
CA LEU A 189 -8.21 14.58 -7.52
C LEU A 189 -8.72 15.00 -6.14
N ASP A 190 -8.37 14.21 -5.13
CA ASP A 190 -8.62 14.53 -3.74
C ASP A 190 -7.32 15.09 -3.14
N MET A 191 -7.26 16.38 -2.88
CA MET A 191 -6.07 17.05 -2.34
C MET A 191 -6.34 17.55 -0.93
N PHE A 192 -5.44 17.23 -0.02
CA PHE A 192 -5.37 17.81 1.30
C PHE A 192 -4.00 18.49 1.46
N ILE A 193 -4.00 19.82 1.32
CA ILE A 193 -2.82 20.65 1.53
C ILE A 193 -2.89 21.16 2.97
N ARG A 194 -1.88 20.84 3.78
CA ARG A 194 -1.71 21.38 5.14
C ARG A 194 -0.91 22.65 5.11
#